data_94145f5b8e82192c201ff29fc465a0ff
#
_entry.id   94145f5b8e82192c201ff29fc465a0ff
#
_cell.length_a   1.000
_cell.length_b   1.000
_cell.length_c   1.000
_cell.angle_alpha   90.00
_cell.angle_beta   90.00
_cell.angle_gamma   90.00
#
_symmetry.space_group_name_H-M   'P 1'
#
loop_
_entity.id
_entity.type
_entity.pdbx_description
1 polymer ?
#
loop_
_entity_poly.entity_id
_entity_poly.type
_entity_poly.pdbx_seq_one_letter_code
_entity_poly.pdbx_strand_id
1 'polypeptide(L)'
;FARPEDPLAIAAREDRLRRNFQGFTDDQSQILLGAGATAISSTPDLIVQNEKNNGRYRMRVLAGQAPAVLGVRRTPDDRERGLVIEDLLCGRPADLSGLPDDGWAELRLKPFLMEGLCTLTHDMLTITPEGLPYSRAIAACFDSYRAQGPGRFSSAV
;
A
#
# COMPACT_ATOMS: atom_id res chain seq x y z
N PHE A 1 -9.85 -15.66 4.75
CA PHE A 1 -9.70 -16.98 5.39
C PHE A 1 -9.21 -17.98 4.35
N ALA A 2 -7.87 -18.09 4.23
CA ALA A 2 -7.22 -19.03 3.33
C ALA A 2 -7.02 -20.38 4.07
N ARG A 3 -7.00 -21.50 3.34
CA ARG A 3 -6.62 -22.80 3.89
C ARG A 3 -5.11 -22.80 4.18
N PRO A 4 -4.60 -23.63 5.12
CA PRO A 4 -3.17 -23.67 5.44
C PRO A 4 -2.25 -23.96 4.24
N GLU A 5 -2.74 -24.70 3.26
CA GLU A 5 -2.04 -25.07 2.02
C GLU A 5 -2.19 -24.04 0.88
N ASP A 6 -2.98 -22.99 1.09
CA ASP A 6 -3.14 -21.91 0.11
C ASP A 6 -1.82 -21.14 -0.08
N PRO A 7 -1.41 -20.82 -1.33
CA PRO A 7 -0.18 -20.08 -1.59
C PRO A 7 -0.06 -18.78 -0.81
N LEU A 8 -1.16 -18.02 -0.62
CA LEU A 8 -1.15 -16.78 0.17
C LEU A 8 -0.94 -17.06 1.66
N ALA A 9 -1.52 -18.15 2.20
CA ALA A 9 -1.31 -18.55 3.59
C ALA A 9 0.13 -19.01 3.83
N ILE A 10 0.73 -19.69 2.86
CA ILE A 10 2.13 -20.09 2.88
C ILE A 10 3.01 -18.84 2.84
N ALA A 11 2.76 -17.94 1.88
CA ALA A 11 3.51 -16.70 1.74
C ALA A 11 3.45 -15.83 3.02
N ALA A 12 2.28 -15.79 3.68
CA ALA A 12 2.13 -15.06 4.95
C ALA A 12 2.97 -15.67 6.08
N ARG A 13 3.07 -17.02 6.18
CA ARG A 13 3.88 -17.68 7.20
C ARG A 13 5.40 -17.57 6.93
N GLU A 14 5.76 -17.38 5.67
CA GLU A 14 7.16 -17.27 5.23
C GLU A 14 7.60 -15.80 5.04
N ASP A 15 6.82 -14.84 5.53
CA ASP A 15 7.06 -13.40 5.41
C ASP A 15 7.24 -12.90 3.96
N ARG A 16 6.68 -13.65 3.00
CA ARG A 16 6.74 -13.33 1.56
C ARG A 16 5.44 -12.75 1.00
N LEU A 17 4.43 -12.57 1.86
CA LEU A 17 3.17 -11.97 1.44
C LEU A 17 3.42 -10.53 0.95
N ARG A 18 2.91 -10.22 -0.23
CA ARG A 18 2.96 -8.89 -0.83
C ARG A 18 1.54 -8.34 -0.99
N ARG A 19 1.48 -7.05 -1.28
CA ARG A 19 0.22 -6.38 -1.57
C ARG A 19 0.33 -5.46 -2.78
N ASN A 20 -0.65 -5.57 -3.69
CA ASN A 20 -0.81 -4.70 -4.85
C ASN A 20 -2.21 -4.05 -4.86
N PHE A 21 -2.59 -3.41 -5.97
CA PHE A 21 -3.90 -2.75 -6.13
C PHE A 21 -5.09 -3.71 -6.14
N GLN A 22 -4.88 -4.98 -6.38
CA GLN A 22 -5.93 -6.01 -6.38
C GLN A 22 -6.13 -6.67 -5.01
N GLY A 23 -5.09 -6.60 -4.15
CA GLY A 23 -5.10 -7.22 -2.83
C GLY A 23 -3.79 -7.88 -2.48
N PHE A 24 -3.86 -8.94 -1.65
CA PHE A 24 -2.69 -9.73 -1.30
C PHE A 24 -2.27 -10.65 -2.45
N THR A 25 -0.96 -10.87 -2.56
CA THR A 25 -0.33 -11.72 -3.59
C THR A 25 0.94 -12.36 -3.03
N ASP A 26 1.32 -13.51 -3.59
CA ASP A 26 2.62 -14.15 -3.38
C ASP A 26 3.65 -13.79 -4.48
N ASP A 27 3.23 -13.01 -5.48
CA ASP A 27 4.10 -12.51 -6.55
C ASP A 27 5.08 -11.46 -6.01
N GLN A 28 6.38 -11.73 -6.20
CA GLN A 28 7.48 -10.88 -5.74
C GLN A 28 7.90 -9.81 -6.75
N SER A 29 7.21 -9.71 -7.89
CA SER A 29 7.52 -8.75 -8.94
C SER A 29 7.35 -7.31 -8.44
N GLN A 30 8.36 -6.48 -8.69
CA GLN A 30 8.30 -5.04 -8.39
C GLN A 30 7.60 -4.24 -9.50
N ILE A 31 7.39 -4.86 -10.65
CA ILE A 31 6.75 -4.23 -11.80
C ILE A 31 5.45 -4.97 -12.09
N LEU A 32 4.35 -4.24 -12.07
CA LEU A 32 3.03 -4.71 -12.46
C LEU A 32 2.58 -3.94 -13.70
N LEU A 33 2.27 -4.65 -14.78
CA LEU A 33 1.72 -4.07 -16.00
C LEU A 33 0.24 -4.43 -16.12
N GLY A 34 -0.62 -3.43 -15.98
CA GLY A 34 -2.05 -3.57 -16.10
C GLY A 34 -2.52 -3.46 -17.55
N ALA A 35 -3.16 -4.50 -18.08
CA ALA A 35 -3.81 -4.49 -19.40
C ALA A 35 -5.31 -4.31 -19.26
N GLY A 36 -5.89 -3.48 -20.11
CA GLY A 36 -7.33 -3.19 -20.12
C GLY A 36 -7.70 -1.77 -19.67
N ALA A 37 -8.94 -1.40 -19.89
CA ALA A 37 -9.49 -0.15 -19.38
C ALA A 37 -9.48 -0.16 -17.84
N THR A 38 -9.23 0.98 -17.22
CA THR A 38 -9.08 1.18 -15.76
C THR A 38 -7.87 0.52 -15.12
N ALA A 39 -7.16 -0.37 -15.81
CA ALA A 39 -6.05 -1.11 -15.24
C ALA A 39 -4.94 -0.18 -14.74
N ILE A 40 -4.33 -0.57 -13.63
CA ILE A 40 -3.24 0.16 -13.01
C ILE A 40 -1.94 -0.59 -13.26
N SER A 41 -0.93 0.14 -13.70
CA SER A 41 0.46 -0.34 -13.76
C SER A 41 1.26 0.35 -12.67
N SER A 42 2.20 -0.38 -12.08
CA SER A 42 3.09 0.11 -11.03
C SER A 42 4.52 -0.31 -11.32
N THR A 43 5.42 0.64 -11.20
CA THR A 43 6.87 0.43 -11.15
C THR A 43 7.39 1.05 -9.85
N PRO A 44 8.66 0.87 -9.47
CA PRO A 44 9.22 1.53 -8.29
C PRO A 44 9.00 3.05 -8.25
N ASP A 45 9.05 3.72 -9.40
CA ASP A 45 9.03 5.18 -9.51
C ASP A 45 7.72 5.78 -10.03
N LEU A 46 6.82 4.94 -10.54
CA LEU A 46 5.64 5.45 -11.26
C LEU A 46 4.44 4.53 -11.08
N ILE A 47 3.30 5.12 -10.79
CA ILE A 47 1.99 4.46 -10.84
C ILE A 47 1.19 5.14 -11.93
N VAL A 48 0.58 4.37 -12.84
CA VAL A 48 -0.27 4.90 -13.91
C VAL A 48 -1.57 4.14 -14.00
N GLN A 49 -2.64 4.83 -14.41
CA GLN A 49 -3.94 4.24 -14.66
C GLN A 49 -4.34 4.47 -16.11
N ASN A 50 -4.79 3.41 -16.76
CA ASN A 50 -5.33 3.44 -18.11
C ASN A 50 -6.67 4.19 -18.15
N GLU A 51 -7.01 4.66 -19.35
CA GLU A 51 -8.31 5.26 -19.65
C GLU A 51 -9.46 4.38 -19.14
N LYS A 52 -10.42 5.01 -18.45
CA LYS A 52 -11.54 4.30 -17.82
C LYS A 52 -12.65 3.92 -18.79
N ASN A 53 -12.86 4.73 -19.83
CA ASN A 53 -13.84 4.45 -20.85
C ASN A 53 -13.32 3.44 -21.87
N ASN A 54 -14.00 2.30 -22.03
CA ASN A 54 -13.59 1.22 -22.93
C ASN A 54 -13.41 1.68 -24.39
N GLY A 55 -14.29 2.54 -24.90
CA GLY A 55 -14.21 3.05 -26.27
C GLY A 55 -12.94 3.89 -26.47
N ARG A 56 -12.66 4.82 -25.55
CA ARG A 56 -11.46 5.65 -25.60
C ARG A 56 -10.18 4.83 -25.40
N TYR A 57 -10.19 3.84 -24.50
CA TYR A 57 -9.09 2.90 -24.30
C TYR A 57 -8.76 2.20 -25.62
N ARG A 58 -9.77 1.59 -26.30
CA ARG A 58 -9.59 0.94 -27.60
C ARG A 58 -9.05 1.89 -28.66
N MET A 59 -9.59 3.09 -28.74
CA MET A 59 -9.13 4.09 -29.71
C MET A 59 -7.65 4.43 -29.52
N ARG A 60 -7.19 4.63 -28.28
CA ARG A 60 -5.77 4.90 -27.97
C ARG A 60 -4.87 3.72 -28.38
N VAL A 61 -5.25 2.50 -27.98
CA VAL A 61 -4.48 1.30 -28.30
C VAL A 61 -4.39 1.08 -29.80
N LEU A 62 -5.51 1.20 -30.52
CA LEU A 62 -5.54 1.05 -31.98
C LEU A 62 -4.73 2.15 -32.71
N ALA A 63 -4.64 3.33 -32.13
CA ALA A 63 -3.81 4.43 -32.65
C ALA A 63 -2.32 4.29 -32.26
N GLY A 64 -1.89 3.21 -31.59
CA GLY A 64 -0.52 3.02 -31.09
C GLY A 64 -0.12 3.94 -29.97
N GLN A 65 -1.09 4.57 -29.29
CA GLN A 65 -0.87 5.48 -28.17
C GLN A 65 -0.90 4.73 -26.85
N ALA A 66 -0.10 5.21 -25.87
CA ALA A 66 -0.18 4.72 -24.50
C ALA A 66 -1.59 4.95 -23.93
N PRO A 67 -2.25 3.92 -23.38
CA PRO A 67 -3.60 4.05 -22.85
C PRO A 67 -3.64 4.72 -21.48
N ALA A 68 -2.50 4.93 -20.83
CA ALA A 68 -2.39 5.59 -19.53
C ALA A 68 -2.78 7.07 -19.65
N VAL A 69 -3.68 7.52 -18.76
CA VAL A 69 -4.19 8.91 -18.73
C VAL A 69 -4.01 9.59 -17.38
N LEU A 70 -3.76 8.84 -16.34
CA LEU A 70 -3.43 9.34 -15.00
C LEU A 70 -2.14 8.71 -14.55
N GLY A 71 -1.35 9.45 -13.77
CA GLY A 71 -0.12 8.90 -13.20
C GLY A 71 0.37 9.74 -12.03
N VAL A 72 1.08 9.05 -11.13
CA VAL A 72 1.77 9.66 -9.99
C VAL A 72 3.21 9.16 -10.02
N ARG A 73 4.15 10.11 -10.02
CA ARG A 73 5.57 9.80 -9.85
C ARG A 73 5.83 9.69 -8.34
N ARG A 74 6.44 8.60 -7.93
CA ARG A 74 6.83 8.37 -6.54
C ARG A 74 8.15 9.07 -6.22
N THR A 75 8.17 9.81 -5.14
CA THR A 75 9.41 10.31 -4.53
C THR A 75 10.12 9.19 -3.75
N PRO A 76 11.38 9.37 -3.33
CA PRO A 76 12.03 8.45 -2.39
C PRO A 76 11.21 8.27 -1.10
N ASP A 77 10.68 9.36 -0.52
CA ASP A 77 9.82 9.31 0.67
C ASP A 77 8.54 8.49 0.44
N ASP A 78 7.88 8.63 -0.72
CA ASP A 78 6.71 7.82 -1.07
C ASP A 78 7.03 6.32 -1.13
N ARG A 79 8.24 5.97 -1.56
CA ARG A 79 8.66 4.56 -1.61
C ARG A 79 8.88 3.99 -0.22
N GLU A 80 9.60 4.71 0.65
CA GLU A 80 9.82 4.30 2.04
C GLU A 80 8.51 4.16 2.79
N ARG A 81 7.62 5.16 2.71
CA ARG A 81 6.27 5.07 3.31
C ARG A 81 5.47 3.91 2.72
N GLY A 82 5.61 3.65 1.42
CA GLY A 82 4.96 2.53 0.74
C GLY A 82 5.40 1.18 1.29
N LEU A 83 6.69 1.00 1.60
CA LEU A 83 7.23 -0.22 2.22
C LEU A 83 6.67 -0.40 3.63
N VAL A 84 6.71 0.64 4.46
CA VAL A 84 6.12 0.62 5.81
C VAL A 84 4.64 0.22 5.78
N ILE A 85 3.86 0.85 4.88
CA ILE A 85 2.43 0.54 4.73
C ILE A 85 2.22 -0.92 4.30
N GLU A 86 3.02 -1.41 3.35
CA GLU A 86 2.93 -2.79 2.86
C GLU A 86 3.27 -3.80 3.98
N ASP A 87 4.34 -3.58 4.72
CA ASP A 87 4.76 -4.44 5.82
C ASP A 87 3.68 -4.55 6.89
N LEU A 88 3.16 -3.42 7.37
CA LEU A 88 2.08 -3.40 8.36
C LEU A 88 0.81 -4.12 7.87
N LEU A 89 0.44 -3.92 6.60
CA LEU A 89 -0.74 -4.57 6.02
C LEU A 89 -0.53 -6.06 5.77
N CYS A 90 0.70 -6.50 5.57
CA CYS A 90 1.06 -7.91 5.44
C CYS A 90 1.36 -8.59 6.79
N GLY A 91 1.21 -7.87 7.91
CA GLY A 91 1.41 -8.40 9.27
C GLY A 91 2.87 -8.51 9.68
N ARG A 92 3.78 -7.84 8.98
CA ARG A 92 5.20 -7.78 9.33
C ARG A 92 5.53 -6.55 10.20
N PRO A 93 6.55 -6.63 11.04
CA PRO A 93 7.16 -5.44 11.63
C PRO A 93 7.68 -4.50 10.52
N ALA A 94 7.47 -3.19 10.69
CA ALA A 94 7.89 -2.19 9.73
C ALA A 94 9.04 -1.34 10.30
N ASP A 95 10.09 -1.17 9.51
CA ASP A 95 11.24 -0.32 9.84
C ASP A 95 10.94 1.13 9.46
N LEU A 96 10.98 2.03 10.44
CA LEU A 96 10.73 3.45 10.26
C LEU A 96 12.01 4.28 10.09
N SER A 97 13.20 3.68 10.20
CA SER A 97 14.50 4.39 10.17
C SER A 97 14.76 5.15 8.86
N GLY A 98 14.13 4.72 7.76
CA GLY A 98 14.20 5.40 6.46
C GLY A 98 13.26 6.59 6.30
N LEU A 99 12.36 6.82 7.26
CA LEU A 99 11.41 7.93 7.21
C LEU A 99 11.99 9.21 7.80
N PRO A 100 11.57 10.40 7.33
CA PRO A 100 11.92 11.65 7.96
C PRO A 100 11.45 11.69 9.41
N ASP A 101 12.33 12.12 10.31
CA ASP A 101 12.01 12.38 11.72
C ASP A 101 11.34 13.76 11.85
N ASP A 102 10.12 13.87 11.38
CA ASP A 102 9.30 15.09 11.41
C ASP A 102 8.23 15.08 12.51
N GLY A 103 8.24 14.04 13.38
CA GLY A 103 7.27 13.83 14.46
C GLY A 103 5.84 13.54 13.98
N TRP A 104 5.62 13.54 12.68
CA TRP A 104 4.28 13.39 12.09
C TRP A 104 3.71 11.98 12.29
N ALA A 105 4.55 10.97 12.09
CA ALA A 105 4.16 9.57 12.29
C ALA A 105 3.86 9.28 13.77
N GLU A 106 4.73 9.76 14.69
CA GLU A 106 4.54 9.58 16.13
C GLU A 106 3.23 10.21 16.62
N LEU A 107 2.93 11.42 16.20
CA LEU A 107 1.69 12.10 16.60
C LEU A 107 0.45 11.30 16.21
N ARG A 108 0.45 10.68 15.02
CA ARG A 108 -0.67 9.90 14.51
C ARG A 108 -0.74 8.49 15.10
N LEU A 109 0.40 7.91 15.43
CA LEU A 109 0.49 6.60 16.07
C LEU A 109 0.14 6.65 17.56
N LYS A 110 0.28 7.81 18.21
CA LYS A 110 0.09 7.96 19.64
C LYS A 110 -1.19 7.31 20.18
N PRO A 111 -2.38 7.47 19.59
CA PRO A 111 -3.59 6.80 20.09
C PRO A 111 -3.47 5.27 20.08
N PHE A 112 -2.90 4.71 19.02
CA PHE A 112 -2.74 3.26 18.87
C PHE A 112 -1.69 2.68 19.83
N LEU A 113 -0.61 3.43 20.08
CA LEU A 113 0.41 3.07 21.07
C LEU A 113 -0.16 3.08 22.49
N MET A 114 -0.95 4.12 22.85
CA MET A 114 -1.56 4.22 24.18
C MET A 114 -2.57 3.10 24.45
N GLU A 115 -3.29 2.65 23.44
CA GLU A 115 -4.25 1.54 23.53
C GLU A 115 -3.58 0.16 23.38
N GLY A 116 -2.25 0.09 23.24
CA GLY A 116 -1.52 -1.16 23.08
C GLY A 116 -1.80 -1.91 21.78
N LEU A 117 -2.34 -1.23 20.75
CA LEU A 117 -2.67 -1.83 19.45
C LEU A 117 -1.44 -1.99 18.56
N CYS A 118 -0.38 -1.26 18.84
CA CYS A 118 0.94 -1.44 18.25
C CYS A 118 2.02 -1.10 19.27
N THR A 119 3.24 -1.54 19.00
CA THR A 119 4.44 -1.25 19.80
C THR A 119 5.51 -0.65 18.90
N LEU A 120 6.24 0.32 19.41
CA LEU A 120 7.40 0.91 18.75
C LEU A 120 8.62 0.67 19.63
N THR A 121 9.59 -0.10 19.11
CA THR A 121 10.84 -0.40 19.79
C THR A 121 11.98 0.03 18.90
N HIS A 122 12.71 1.04 19.31
CA HIS A 122 13.61 1.78 18.42
C HIS A 122 12.81 2.26 17.20
N ASP A 123 13.21 1.89 15.99
CA ASP A 123 12.52 2.27 14.75
C ASP A 123 11.61 1.15 14.21
N MET A 124 11.42 0.06 14.96
CA MET A 124 10.57 -1.06 14.54
C MET A 124 9.15 -0.93 15.09
N LEU A 125 8.18 -0.73 14.22
CA LEU A 125 6.75 -0.71 14.53
C LEU A 125 6.15 -2.08 14.30
N THR A 126 5.51 -2.63 15.34
CA THR A 126 4.85 -3.95 15.28
C THR A 126 3.39 -3.81 15.70
N ILE A 127 2.47 -4.36 14.92
CA ILE A 127 1.05 -4.43 15.28
C ILE A 127 0.84 -5.60 16.23
N THR A 128 0.20 -5.36 17.37
CA THR A 128 -0.13 -6.42 18.34
C THR A 128 -1.29 -7.30 17.84
N PRO A 129 -1.54 -8.49 18.40
CA PRO A 129 -2.71 -9.28 18.07
C PRO A 129 -4.03 -8.51 18.21
N GLU A 130 -4.13 -7.66 19.25
CA GLU A 130 -5.28 -6.80 19.52
C GLU A 130 -5.42 -5.68 18.48
N GLY A 131 -4.29 -5.25 17.90
CA GLY A 131 -4.21 -4.23 16.87
C GLY A 131 -4.52 -4.73 15.47
N LEU A 132 -4.54 -6.04 15.20
CA LEU A 132 -4.78 -6.59 13.85
C LEU A 132 -6.05 -6.06 13.17
N PRO A 133 -7.20 -5.90 13.83
CA PRO A 133 -8.38 -5.30 13.22
C PRO A 133 -8.16 -3.85 12.77
N TYR A 134 -7.19 -3.16 13.37
CA TYR A 134 -6.86 -1.76 13.11
C TYR A 134 -5.66 -1.57 12.17
N SER A 135 -5.10 -2.64 11.59
CA SER A 135 -3.91 -2.59 10.72
C SER A 135 -4.02 -1.54 9.62
N ARG A 136 -5.20 -1.41 9.01
CA ARG A 136 -5.43 -0.40 7.94
C ARG A 136 -5.42 1.04 8.49
N ALA A 137 -5.90 1.25 9.69
CA ALA A 137 -5.90 2.57 10.34
C ALA A 137 -4.49 2.95 10.77
N ILE A 138 -3.72 1.99 11.32
CA ILE A 138 -2.32 2.18 11.71
C ILE A 138 -1.47 2.45 10.47
N ALA A 139 -1.57 1.63 9.43
CA ALA A 139 -0.85 1.82 8.17
C ALA A 139 -1.19 3.18 7.50
N ALA A 140 -2.44 3.64 7.60
CA ALA A 140 -2.86 4.92 7.06
C ALA A 140 -2.23 6.14 7.78
N CYS A 141 -1.59 5.95 8.94
CA CYS A 141 -0.80 7.00 9.58
C CYS A 141 0.40 7.42 8.71
N PHE A 142 0.90 6.53 7.85
CA PHE A 142 2.04 6.78 6.97
C PHE A 142 1.65 7.32 5.59
N ASP A 143 0.36 7.40 5.27
CA ASP A 143 -0.13 7.96 4.02
C ASP A 143 -0.17 9.50 4.08
N SER A 144 0.84 10.15 3.48
CA SER A 144 0.96 11.61 3.43
C SER A 144 -0.13 12.27 2.58
N TYR A 145 -0.73 11.55 1.64
CA TYR A 145 -1.77 12.09 0.76
C TYR A 145 -3.16 12.07 1.39
N ARG A 146 -3.38 11.23 2.41
CA ARG A 146 -4.68 11.10 3.07
C ARG A 146 -5.14 12.40 3.77
N ALA A 147 -4.20 13.20 4.26
CA ALA A 147 -4.49 14.46 4.96
C ALA A 147 -4.83 15.62 4.01
N GLN A 148 -4.54 15.49 2.71
CA GLN A 148 -4.59 16.58 1.74
C GLN A 148 -5.82 16.54 0.82
N GLY A 149 -6.64 15.50 0.88
CA GLY A 149 -7.77 15.30 -0.03
C GLY A 149 -9.12 15.64 0.58
N PRO A 150 -10.04 16.32 -0.14
CA PRO A 150 -11.42 16.45 0.29
C PRO A 150 -12.05 15.05 0.28
N GLY A 151 -12.37 14.53 1.46
CA GLY A 151 -13.21 13.41 1.83
C GLY A 151 -13.80 12.43 0.80
N ARG A 152 -13.00 11.97 -0.19
CA ARG A 152 -13.44 11.03 -1.24
C ARG A 152 -13.06 9.57 -0.98
N PHE A 153 -12.49 9.28 0.17
CA PHE A 153 -12.18 7.90 0.56
C PHE A 153 -13.29 7.39 1.45
N SER A 154 -13.76 6.15 1.19
CA SER A 154 -14.62 5.48 2.15
C SER A 154 -13.92 5.48 3.50
N SER A 155 -14.59 5.97 4.54
CA SER A 155 -14.10 5.81 5.90
C SER A 155 -13.96 4.31 6.15
N ALA A 156 -12.73 3.84 6.34
CA ALA A 156 -12.49 2.49 6.78
C ALA A 156 -12.73 2.45 8.30
N VAL A 157 -13.98 2.41 8.69
CA VAL A 157 -14.45 2.00 10.00
C VAL A 157 -15.34 0.81 9.78
#